data_73438328ec30c9b0f1aff007e75221a3
#
_entry.id   73438328ec30c9b0f1aff007e75221a3
#
_cell.length_a   1.000
_cell.length_b   1.000
_cell.length_c   1.000
_cell.angle_alpha   90.00
_cell.angle_beta   90.00
_cell.angle_gamma   90.00
#
_symmetry.space_group_name_H-M   'P 1'
#
loop_
_entity.id
_entity.type
_entity.pdbx_description
1 polymer ?
#
loop_
_entity_poly.entity_id
_entity_poly.type
_entity_poly.pdbx_seq_one_letter_code
_entity_poly.pdbx_strand_id
1 'polypeptide(L)'
;MNRLTEALLDWYADNKRDLPWRGTTDPYRIWISEIILQQTRVVQGYEYFLRFIRRFPDVRTLASASEDQVLKYWQGLGYYSRARNLHAAAKSMNGKFPESYQEVRALKGVGDYTAAAICSIAYNMPYAVVDGNVYRVLSRYCGIDVPIDSTEGKKLFAALADEMLDKSRPAAYNQAIMDFGAIQCTPQSPNCMFCPLADSCSALSKGLVMQLPVKQHRIKTSNRYFNYIYVRMGACTFIHKRTADDIWKNLFELPLVETDRNLSEEEFLSSASFRSLIAEGEVPEVRLVFRNVKHVLSHRVIYANFYEVVLPENSRSFSEYQCIRMEDLEQYPVSRLVHAFLEKYL
;
A
#
# COMPACT_ATOMS: atom_id res chain seq x y z
N MET A 1 -1.29 6.84 -37.00
CA MET A 1 -1.08 6.97 -35.54
C MET A 1 -2.18 7.88 -35.02
N ASN A 2 -2.77 7.61 -33.85
CA ASN A 2 -3.86 8.42 -33.30
C ASN A 2 -3.28 9.73 -32.72
N ARG A 3 -3.95 10.89 -32.89
CA ARG A 3 -3.55 12.20 -32.36
C ARG A 3 -3.22 12.18 -30.86
N LEU A 4 -3.97 11.39 -30.07
CA LEU A 4 -3.68 11.20 -28.64
C LEU A 4 -2.30 10.60 -28.42
N THR A 5 -1.98 9.55 -29.15
CA THR A 5 -0.71 8.80 -29.03
C THR A 5 0.49 9.68 -29.36
N GLU A 6 0.44 10.43 -30.45
CA GLU A 6 1.49 11.37 -30.84
C GLU A 6 1.71 12.45 -29.79
N ALA A 7 0.63 13.14 -29.40
CA ALA A 7 0.71 14.19 -28.39
C ALA A 7 1.21 13.71 -27.02
N LEU A 8 0.84 12.48 -26.61
CA LEU A 8 1.33 11.89 -25.35
C LEU A 8 2.84 11.58 -25.41
N LEU A 9 3.32 11.03 -26.53
CA LEU A 9 4.72 10.65 -26.66
C LEU A 9 5.62 11.90 -26.78
N ASP A 10 5.19 12.90 -27.53
CA ASP A 10 5.90 14.20 -27.65
C ASP A 10 5.96 14.90 -26.28
N TRP A 11 4.82 14.98 -25.60
CA TRP A 11 4.77 15.55 -24.25
C TRP A 11 5.67 14.78 -23.27
N TYR A 12 5.70 13.45 -23.35
CA TYR A 12 6.51 12.60 -22.48
C TYR A 12 8.01 12.78 -22.68
N ALA A 13 8.45 13.05 -23.91
CA ALA A 13 9.86 13.31 -24.19
C ALA A 13 10.42 14.45 -23.33
N ASP A 14 9.61 15.53 -23.11
CA ASP A 14 10.02 16.72 -22.38
C ASP A 14 9.66 16.71 -20.89
N ASN A 15 8.64 15.90 -20.49
CA ASN A 15 8.02 15.98 -19.15
C ASN A 15 8.14 14.70 -18.32
N LYS A 16 8.80 13.65 -18.81
CA LYS A 16 8.97 12.40 -18.07
C LYS A 16 9.65 12.61 -16.72
N ARG A 17 9.12 11.98 -15.70
CA ARG A 17 9.70 12.03 -14.35
C ARG A 17 10.98 11.20 -14.28
N ASP A 18 12.02 11.74 -13.66
CA ASP A 18 13.23 10.96 -13.32
C ASP A 18 12.97 10.15 -12.06
N LEU A 19 12.78 8.84 -12.23
CA LEU A 19 12.45 7.90 -11.16
C LEU A 19 13.37 6.69 -11.22
N PRO A 20 13.80 6.11 -10.07
CA PRO A 20 14.82 5.06 -10.02
C PRO A 20 14.39 3.73 -10.66
N TRP A 21 13.10 3.57 -10.96
CA TRP A 21 12.54 2.42 -11.69
C TRP A 21 12.25 2.73 -13.15
N ARG A 22 12.60 3.94 -13.62
CA ARG A 22 12.52 4.30 -15.04
C ARG A 22 13.87 4.03 -15.71
N GLY A 23 13.87 3.88 -17.01
CA GLY A 23 15.10 3.61 -17.76
C GLY A 23 15.70 2.21 -17.54
N THR A 24 14.97 1.30 -16.93
CA THR A 24 15.36 -0.12 -16.78
C THR A 24 14.34 -1.03 -17.47
N THR A 25 14.82 -2.13 -18.01
CA THR A 25 14.02 -3.25 -18.54
C THR A 25 14.07 -4.48 -17.62
N ASP A 26 14.68 -4.36 -16.43
CA ASP A 26 14.72 -5.45 -15.45
C ASP A 26 13.30 -5.70 -14.88
N PRO A 27 12.67 -6.84 -15.20
CA PRO A 27 11.31 -7.14 -14.77
C PRO A 27 11.14 -7.21 -13.26
N TYR A 28 12.18 -7.62 -12.53
CA TYR A 28 12.16 -7.65 -11.07
C TYR A 28 12.05 -6.23 -10.50
N ARG A 29 12.88 -5.29 -10.95
CA ARG A 29 12.87 -3.90 -10.47
C ARG A 29 11.55 -3.21 -10.81
N ILE A 30 11.03 -3.45 -12.02
CA ILE A 30 9.73 -2.93 -12.46
C ILE A 30 8.62 -3.49 -11.57
N TRP A 31 8.59 -4.81 -11.33
CA TRP A 31 7.61 -5.45 -10.46
C TRP A 31 7.63 -4.88 -9.03
N ILE A 32 8.81 -4.75 -8.41
CA ILE A 32 8.94 -4.15 -7.06
C ILE A 32 8.35 -2.74 -7.04
N SER A 33 8.68 -1.90 -8.04
CA SER A 33 8.15 -0.53 -8.12
C SER A 33 6.63 -0.52 -8.26
N GLU A 34 6.07 -1.34 -9.15
CA GLU A 34 4.63 -1.43 -9.37
C GLU A 34 3.87 -1.85 -8.10
N ILE A 35 4.39 -2.84 -7.36
CA ILE A 35 3.76 -3.27 -6.10
C ILE A 35 3.89 -2.21 -4.99
N ILE A 36 5.03 -1.54 -4.87
CA ILE A 36 5.22 -0.45 -3.89
C ILE A 36 4.28 0.70 -4.18
N LEU A 37 4.09 1.05 -5.44
CA LEU A 37 3.28 2.20 -5.86
C LEU A 37 1.77 1.94 -5.84
N GLN A 38 1.32 0.69 -5.68
CA GLN A 38 -0.10 0.43 -5.45
C GLN A 38 -0.60 1.22 -4.23
N GLN A 39 -1.47 2.21 -4.45
CA GLN A 39 -2.03 3.08 -3.41
C GLN A 39 -0.97 3.83 -2.55
N THR A 40 0.24 4.00 -3.07
CA THR A 40 1.32 4.75 -2.43
C THR A 40 1.74 5.89 -3.35
N ARG A 41 1.90 7.09 -2.81
CA ARG A 41 2.39 8.24 -3.60
C ARG A 41 3.85 8.04 -3.99
N VAL A 42 4.24 8.49 -5.18
CA VAL A 42 5.61 8.36 -5.71
C VAL A 42 6.66 8.88 -4.72
N VAL A 43 6.44 10.06 -4.13
CA VAL A 43 7.35 10.67 -3.15
C VAL A 43 7.61 9.74 -1.95
N GLN A 44 6.55 9.09 -1.45
CA GLN A 44 6.70 8.12 -0.37
C GLN A 44 7.34 6.82 -0.85
N GLY A 45 6.96 6.32 -2.03
CA GLY A 45 7.46 5.06 -2.58
C GLY A 45 8.93 5.09 -2.97
N TYR A 46 9.49 6.28 -3.26
CA TYR A 46 10.86 6.46 -3.74
C TYR A 46 11.90 5.86 -2.78
N GLU A 47 11.94 6.31 -1.54
CA GLU A 47 12.88 5.83 -0.54
C GLU A 47 12.65 4.35 -0.17
N TYR A 48 11.38 3.91 -0.14
CA TYR A 48 11.07 2.50 0.09
C TYR A 48 11.59 1.60 -1.02
N PHE A 49 11.48 2.02 -2.28
CA PHE A 49 12.01 1.28 -3.41
C PHE A 49 13.54 1.14 -3.30
N LEU A 50 14.25 2.23 -3.07
CA LEU A 50 15.72 2.20 -2.95
C LEU A 50 16.17 1.29 -1.81
N ARG A 51 15.53 1.40 -0.63
CA ARG A 51 15.83 0.57 0.54
C ARG A 51 15.53 -0.90 0.28
N PHE A 52 14.39 -1.18 -0.37
CA PHE A 52 13.94 -2.54 -0.67
C PHE A 52 14.87 -3.23 -1.67
N ILE A 53 15.20 -2.58 -2.80
CA ILE A 53 16.12 -3.11 -3.81
C ILE A 53 17.54 -3.31 -3.28
N ARG A 54 18.01 -2.41 -2.39
CA ARG A 54 19.31 -2.59 -1.74
C ARG A 54 19.36 -3.86 -0.90
N ARG A 55 18.30 -4.17 -0.16
CA ARG A 55 18.24 -5.36 0.70
C ARG A 55 17.93 -6.64 -0.07
N PHE A 56 17.06 -6.53 -1.07
CA PHE A 56 16.59 -7.64 -1.91
C PHE A 56 16.84 -7.29 -3.38
N PRO A 57 18.09 -7.45 -3.87
CA PRO A 57 18.45 -6.99 -5.22
C PRO A 57 17.85 -7.83 -6.35
N ASP A 58 17.40 -9.04 -6.06
CA ASP A 58 16.85 -10.00 -7.02
C ASP A 58 15.80 -10.93 -6.40
N VAL A 59 15.12 -11.71 -7.25
CA VAL A 59 14.07 -12.67 -6.87
C VAL A 59 14.58 -13.71 -5.87
N ARG A 60 15.81 -14.20 -6.03
CA ARG A 60 16.38 -15.27 -5.17
C ARG A 60 16.62 -14.76 -3.76
N THR A 61 17.20 -13.58 -3.64
CA THR A 61 17.44 -12.93 -2.34
C THR A 61 16.11 -12.63 -1.64
N LEU A 62 15.09 -12.15 -2.37
CA LEU A 62 13.76 -11.94 -1.80
C LEU A 62 13.09 -13.24 -1.38
N ALA A 63 13.16 -14.29 -2.21
CA ALA A 63 12.55 -15.58 -1.92
C ALA A 63 13.16 -16.30 -0.70
N SER A 64 14.48 -16.14 -0.49
CA SER A 64 15.23 -16.76 0.62
C SER A 64 15.06 -16.03 1.96
N ALA A 65 14.57 -14.79 1.95
CA ALA A 65 14.34 -14.02 3.16
C ALA A 65 13.21 -14.63 4.03
N SER A 66 13.22 -14.33 5.32
CA SER A 66 12.06 -14.60 6.16
C SER A 66 10.94 -13.61 5.87
N GLU A 67 9.68 -14.00 6.10
CA GLU A 67 8.54 -13.08 5.92
C GLU A 67 8.67 -11.87 6.84
N ASP A 68 9.16 -12.05 8.07
CA ASP A 68 9.35 -10.96 9.03
C ASP A 68 10.39 -9.94 8.54
N GLN A 69 11.47 -10.39 7.88
CA GLN A 69 12.42 -9.48 7.23
C GLN A 69 11.75 -8.67 6.12
N VAL A 70 10.96 -9.29 5.26
CA VAL A 70 10.25 -8.59 4.18
C VAL A 70 9.26 -7.59 4.74
N LEU A 71 8.47 -7.97 5.75
CA LEU A 71 7.52 -7.10 6.44
C LEU A 71 8.21 -5.94 7.15
N LYS A 72 9.41 -6.16 7.72
CA LYS A 72 10.21 -5.10 8.35
C LYS A 72 10.65 -4.03 7.34
N TYR A 73 11.14 -4.43 6.17
CA TYR A 73 11.49 -3.49 5.10
C TYR A 73 10.28 -2.79 4.47
N TRP A 74 9.07 -3.37 4.65
CA TRP A 74 7.81 -2.79 4.21
C TRP A 74 7.13 -1.90 5.24
N GLN A 75 7.63 -1.90 6.48
CA GLN A 75 7.03 -1.19 7.61
C GLN A 75 6.81 0.30 7.30
N GLY A 76 5.58 0.77 7.49
CA GLY A 76 5.18 2.16 7.21
C GLY A 76 4.50 2.39 5.86
N LEU A 77 4.65 1.51 4.86
CA LEU A 77 3.94 1.62 3.58
C LEU A 77 2.44 1.30 3.67
N GLY A 78 2.04 0.51 4.67
CA GLY A 78 0.67 -0.01 4.76
C GLY A 78 0.36 -1.12 3.75
N TYR A 79 -0.90 -1.61 3.76
CA TYR A 79 -1.36 -2.69 2.88
C TYR A 79 -0.36 -3.87 2.84
N TYR A 80 -0.02 -4.38 3.99
CA TYR A 80 1.02 -5.41 4.20
C TYR A 80 0.74 -6.73 3.46
N SER A 81 -0.51 -6.96 3.04
CA SER A 81 -0.84 -8.07 2.13
C SER A 81 -0.05 -8.00 0.80
N ARG A 82 0.32 -6.80 0.34
CA ARG A 82 1.19 -6.63 -0.84
C ARG A 82 2.56 -7.24 -0.60
N ALA A 83 3.18 -6.97 0.55
CA ALA A 83 4.48 -7.53 0.90
C ALA A 83 4.44 -9.06 1.03
N ARG A 84 3.39 -9.60 1.68
CA ARG A 84 3.21 -11.07 1.79
C ARG A 84 2.98 -11.73 0.43
N ASN A 85 2.16 -11.11 -0.43
CA ASN A 85 1.93 -11.61 -1.78
C ASN A 85 3.20 -11.52 -2.63
N LEU A 86 3.93 -10.40 -2.56
CA LEU A 86 5.23 -10.22 -3.21
C LEU A 86 6.21 -11.32 -2.81
N HIS A 87 6.35 -11.59 -1.53
CA HIS A 87 7.23 -12.64 -1.01
C HIS A 87 6.80 -14.04 -1.45
N ALA A 88 5.49 -14.34 -1.38
CA ALA A 88 4.96 -15.62 -1.86
C ALA A 88 5.16 -15.80 -3.37
N ALA A 89 4.99 -14.74 -4.16
CA ALA A 89 5.26 -14.76 -5.59
C ALA A 89 6.76 -14.98 -5.89
N ALA A 90 7.67 -14.30 -5.16
CA ALA A 90 9.10 -14.52 -5.32
C ALA A 90 9.49 -15.99 -5.08
N LYS A 91 8.92 -16.63 -4.05
CA LYS A 91 9.13 -18.06 -3.78
C LYS A 91 8.65 -18.97 -4.90
N SER A 92 7.51 -18.64 -5.55
CA SER A 92 6.97 -19.45 -6.65
C SER A 92 7.76 -19.34 -7.96
N MET A 93 8.58 -18.30 -8.13
CA MET A 93 9.36 -18.08 -9.36
C MET A 93 10.61 -18.97 -9.48
N ASN A 94 10.99 -19.71 -8.44
CA ASN A 94 12.18 -20.56 -8.45
C ASN A 94 13.47 -19.84 -8.92
N GLY A 95 13.59 -18.55 -8.60
CA GLY A 95 14.76 -17.72 -8.89
C GLY A 95 14.84 -17.17 -10.33
N LYS A 96 13.82 -17.35 -11.16
CA LYS A 96 13.72 -16.76 -12.50
C LYS A 96 12.39 -16.03 -12.66
N PHE A 97 12.45 -14.77 -13.10
CA PHE A 97 11.24 -13.99 -13.38
C PHE A 97 10.55 -14.54 -14.64
N PRO A 98 9.21 -14.69 -14.66
CA PRO A 98 8.50 -15.23 -15.81
C PRO A 98 8.51 -14.25 -16.99
N GLU A 99 8.50 -14.79 -18.22
CA GLU A 99 8.65 -14.03 -19.45
C GLU A 99 7.38 -13.95 -20.30
N SER A 100 6.28 -14.59 -19.90
CA SER A 100 4.98 -14.50 -20.58
C SER A 100 3.97 -13.72 -19.76
N TYR A 101 3.01 -13.06 -20.43
CA TYR A 101 1.93 -12.33 -19.75
C TYR A 101 1.11 -13.24 -18.81
N GLN A 102 0.80 -14.44 -19.26
CA GLN A 102 0.01 -15.41 -18.50
C GLN A 102 0.70 -15.80 -17.18
N GLU A 103 2.00 -16.09 -17.25
CA GLU A 103 2.79 -16.45 -16.07
C GLU A 103 2.95 -15.26 -15.13
N VAL A 104 3.25 -14.06 -15.67
CA VAL A 104 3.34 -12.83 -14.85
C VAL A 104 2.00 -12.55 -14.17
N ARG A 105 0.89 -12.68 -14.91
CA ARG A 105 -0.47 -12.46 -14.38
C ARG A 105 -0.88 -13.50 -13.31
N ALA A 106 -0.32 -14.70 -13.38
CA ALA A 106 -0.58 -15.77 -12.39
C ALA A 106 0.15 -15.56 -11.06
N LEU A 107 1.12 -14.65 -10.99
CA LEU A 107 1.84 -14.35 -9.75
C LEU A 107 0.90 -13.78 -8.69
N LYS A 108 1.11 -14.21 -7.45
CA LYS A 108 0.27 -13.77 -6.33
C LYS A 108 0.36 -12.25 -6.14
N GLY A 109 -0.79 -11.58 -6.14
CA GLY A 109 -0.89 -10.12 -5.99
C GLY A 109 -0.67 -9.32 -7.26
N VAL A 110 -0.49 -9.97 -8.41
CA VAL A 110 -0.39 -9.34 -9.73
C VAL A 110 -1.75 -9.36 -10.42
N GLY A 111 -2.30 -8.19 -10.70
CA GLY A 111 -3.51 -7.99 -11.48
C GLY A 111 -3.22 -7.67 -12.94
N ASP A 112 -4.27 -7.49 -13.76
CA ASP A 112 -4.15 -7.18 -15.19
C ASP A 112 -3.29 -5.93 -15.44
N TYR A 113 -3.51 -4.86 -14.66
CA TYR A 113 -2.70 -3.64 -14.72
C TYR A 113 -1.21 -3.93 -14.47
N THR A 114 -0.89 -4.59 -13.35
CA THR A 114 0.52 -4.85 -12.98
C THR A 114 1.19 -5.76 -14.00
N ALA A 115 0.49 -6.78 -14.51
CA ALA A 115 1.00 -7.66 -15.57
C ALA A 115 1.26 -6.89 -16.85
N ALA A 116 0.33 -6.04 -17.29
CA ALA A 116 0.48 -5.20 -18.47
C ALA A 116 1.66 -4.23 -18.33
N ALA A 117 1.82 -3.60 -17.18
CA ALA A 117 2.95 -2.70 -16.89
C ALA A 117 4.29 -3.44 -16.98
N ILE A 118 4.43 -4.58 -16.29
CA ILE A 118 5.67 -5.37 -16.32
C ILE A 118 5.96 -5.83 -17.74
N CYS A 119 4.98 -6.47 -18.40
CA CYS A 119 5.21 -7.06 -19.73
C CYS A 119 5.48 -6.02 -20.80
N SER A 120 4.82 -4.86 -20.75
CA SER A 120 5.08 -3.80 -21.73
C SER A 120 6.42 -3.11 -21.49
N ILE A 121 6.80 -2.84 -20.24
CA ILE A 121 8.02 -2.10 -19.91
C ILE A 121 9.26 -2.99 -20.00
N ALA A 122 9.20 -4.23 -19.47
CA ALA A 122 10.35 -5.14 -19.45
C ALA A 122 10.56 -5.85 -20.79
N TYR A 123 9.49 -6.26 -21.45
CA TYR A 123 9.54 -7.16 -22.62
C TYR A 123 8.98 -6.54 -23.90
N ASN A 124 8.61 -5.26 -23.86
CA ASN A 124 8.01 -4.53 -24.99
C ASN A 124 6.77 -5.23 -25.59
N MET A 125 6.02 -5.97 -24.76
CA MET A 125 4.80 -6.64 -25.19
C MET A 125 3.64 -5.64 -25.33
N PRO A 126 2.77 -5.80 -26.33
CA PRO A 126 1.72 -4.82 -26.64
C PRO A 126 0.49 -4.96 -25.72
N TYR A 127 0.67 -4.76 -24.42
CA TYR A 127 -0.39 -4.73 -23.43
C TYR A 127 -0.59 -3.32 -22.89
N ALA A 128 -1.82 -2.83 -22.96
CA ALA A 128 -2.19 -1.51 -22.43
C ALA A 128 -2.37 -1.54 -20.92
N VAL A 129 -1.86 -0.51 -20.21
CA VAL A 129 -2.12 -0.31 -18.80
C VAL A 129 -3.41 0.47 -18.59
N VAL A 130 -4.18 0.11 -17.55
CA VAL A 130 -5.38 0.86 -17.15
C VAL A 130 -5.38 1.04 -15.63
N ASP A 131 -4.80 2.15 -15.18
CA ASP A 131 -4.82 2.58 -13.78
C ASP A 131 -5.75 3.78 -13.58
N GLY A 132 -5.79 4.33 -12.36
CA GLY A 132 -6.58 5.52 -12.06
C GLY A 132 -6.21 6.76 -12.89
N ASN A 133 -4.97 6.87 -13.35
CA ASN A 133 -4.52 7.95 -14.22
C ASN A 133 -5.05 7.75 -15.64
N VAL A 134 -4.91 6.54 -16.17
CA VAL A 134 -5.37 6.17 -17.51
C VAL A 134 -6.88 6.29 -17.60
N TYR A 135 -7.64 5.76 -16.62
CA TYR A 135 -9.10 5.96 -16.56
C TYR A 135 -9.47 7.44 -16.66
N ARG A 136 -8.78 8.32 -15.94
CA ARG A 136 -9.07 9.76 -15.94
C ARG A 136 -8.76 10.41 -17.27
N VAL A 137 -7.59 10.11 -17.84
CA VAL A 137 -7.17 10.67 -19.14
C VAL A 137 -8.16 10.25 -20.23
N LEU A 138 -8.44 8.95 -20.37
CA LEU A 138 -9.34 8.42 -21.40
C LEU A 138 -10.77 8.90 -21.20
N SER A 139 -11.29 8.86 -19.97
CA SER A 139 -12.64 9.36 -19.67
C SER A 139 -12.79 10.82 -20.07
N ARG A 140 -11.83 11.69 -19.73
CA ARG A 140 -11.87 13.11 -20.08
C ARG A 140 -11.64 13.35 -21.57
N TYR A 141 -10.64 12.72 -22.17
CA TYR A 141 -10.32 12.90 -23.57
C TYR A 141 -11.47 12.47 -24.48
N CYS A 142 -12.03 11.29 -24.25
CA CYS A 142 -13.14 10.75 -25.05
C CYS A 142 -14.53 11.24 -24.59
N GLY A 143 -14.64 11.89 -23.41
CA GLY A 143 -15.90 12.34 -22.84
C GLY A 143 -16.80 11.20 -22.37
N ILE A 144 -16.22 10.12 -21.81
CA ILE A 144 -16.93 8.92 -21.38
C ILE A 144 -17.33 9.07 -19.91
N ASP A 145 -18.64 8.94 -19.63
CA ASP A 145 -19.26 9.05 -18.30
C ASP A 145 -19.66 7.70 -17.67
N VAL A 146 -19.39 6.59 -18.37
CA VAL A 146 -19.57 5.25 -17.80
C VAL A 146 -18.72 5.10 -16.54
N PRO A 147 -19.28 4.65 -15.39
CA PRO A 147 -18.52 4.53 -14.14
C PRO A 147 -17.34 3.57 -14.28
N ILE A 148 -16.13 4.06 -13.97
CA ILE A 148 -14.87 3.32 -14.15
C ILE A 148 -14.75 2.09 -13.24
N ASP A 149 -15.51 2.02 -12.17
CA ASP A 149 -15.54 0.92 -11.20
C ASP A 149 -16.69 -0.08 -11.45
N SER A 150 -17.52 0.15 -12.46
CA SER A 150 -18.51 -0.82 -12.96
C SER A 150 -17.86 -1.91 -13.82
N THR A 151 -18.54 -3.06 -13.96
CA THR A 151 -18.08 -4.14 -14.85
C THR A 151 -18.03 -3.69 -16.32
N GLU A 152 -19.03 -2.92 -16.76
CA GLU A 152 -19.10 -2.35 -18.09
C GLU A 152 -17.95 -1.36 -18.33
N GLY A 153 -17.75 -0.41 -17.40
CA GLY A 153 -16.67 0.57 -17.48
C GLY A 153 -15.29 -0.08 -17.57
N LYS A 154 -15.02 -1.08 -16.76
CA LYS A 154 -13.75 -1.81 -16.84
C LYS A 154 -13.48 -2.44 -18.20
N LYS A 155 -14.50 -3.06 -18.81
CA LYS A 155 -14.40 -3.66 -20.15
C LYS A 155 -14.22 -2.59 -21.24
N LEU A 156 -15.01 -1.52 -21.17
CA LEU A 156 -14.97 -0.41 -22.12
C LEU A 156 -13.59 0.26 -22.13
N PHE A 157 -13.10 0.64 -20.95
CA PHE A 157 -11.80 1.32 -20.85
C PHE A 157 -10.60 0.41 -21.16
N ALA A 158 -10.70 -0.89 -20.89
CA ALA A 158 -9.67 -1.85 -21.29
C ALA A 158 -9.60 -1.96 -22.83
N ALA A 159 -10.73 -2.09 -23.52
CA ALA A 159 -10.78 -2.13 -24.98
C ALA A 159 -10.29 -0.81 -25.60
N LEU A 160 -10.69 0.32 -25.06
CA LEU A 160 -10.26 1.65 -25.53
C LEU A 160 -8.74 1.84 -25.32
N ALA A 161 -8.21 1.42 -24.18
CA ALA A 161 -6.77 1.52 -23.92
C ALA A 161 -5.96 0.65 -24.88
N ASP A 162 -6.42 -0.55 -25.22
CA ASP A 162 -5.77 -1.41 -26.21
C ASP A 162 -5.83 -0.84 -27.65
N GLU A 163 -6.94 -0.22 -28.02
CA GLU A 163 -7.11 0.48 -29.28
C GLU A 163 -6.15 1.68 -29.42
N MET A 164 -5.96 2.43 -28.32
CA MET A 164 -5.13 3.64 -28.30
C MET A 164 -3.64 3.34 -28.14
N LEU A 165 -3.28 2.12 -27.75
CA LEU A 165 -1.89 1.72 -27.50
C LEU A 165 -1.02 1.84 -28.75
N ASP A 166 0.13 2.47 -28.64
CA ASP A 166 1.21 2.33 -29.64
C ASP A 166 1.86 0.95 -29.50
N LYS A 167 1.40 -0.02 -30.30
CA LYS A 167 1.90 -1.41 -30.26
C LYS A 167 3.37 -1.55 -30.68
N SER A 168 3.94 -0.53 -31.30
CA SER A 168 5.37 -0.49 -31.65
C SER A 168 6.25 0.01 -30.49
N ARG A 169 5.70 0.85 -29.62
CA ARG A 169 6.37 1.45 -28.46
C ARG A 169 5.51 1.35 -27.19
N PRO A 170 5.04 0.15 -26.79
CA PRO A 170 4.08 0.01 -25.70
C PRO A 170 4.62 0.50 -24.35
N ALA A 171 5.91 0.29 -24.07
CA ALA A 171 6.58 0.78 -22.87
C ALA A 171 6.52 2.31 -22.77
N ALA A 172 6.90 3.02 -23.84
CA ALA A 172 6.90 4.47 -23.86
C ALA A 172 5.48 5.04 -23.75
N TYR A 173 4.53 4.47 -24.51
CA TYR A 173 3.12 4.91 -24.45
C TYR A 173 2.51 4.73 -23.08
N ASN A 174 2.66 3.56 -22.47
CA ASN A 174 2.10 3.28 -21.14
C ASN A 174 2.68 4.21 -20.08
N GLN A 175 3.98 4.44 -20.12
CA GLN A 175 4.62 5.39 -19.20
C GLN A 175 4.16 6.83 -19.45
N ALA A 176 4.00 7.23 -20.72
CA ALA A 176 3.55 8.56 -21.11
C ALA A 176 2.13 8.84 -20.60
N ILE A 177 1.16 7.97 -20.83
CA ILE A 177 -0.22 8.19 -20.40
C ILE A 177 -0.37 8.19 -18.87
N MET A 178 0.39 7.34 -18.15
CA MET A 178 0.41 7.35 -16.68
C MET A 178 1.00 8.66 -16.13
N ASP A 179 2.14 9.11 -16.67
CA ASP A 179 2.76 10.37 -16.24
C ASP A 179 1.91 11.58 -16.61
N PHE A 180 1.32 11.60 -17.81
CA PHE A 180 0.39 12.62 -18.24
C PHE A 180 -0.81 12.74 -17.28
N GLY A 181 -1.40 11.63 -16.90
CA GLY A 181 -2.44 11.60 -15.90
C GLY A 181 -1.99 12.08 -14.53
N ALA A 182 -0.76 11.78 -14.13
CA ALA A 182 -0.24 12.14 -12.82
C ALA A 182 0.11 13.63 -12.66
N ILE A 183 0.61 14.29 -13.72
CA ILE A 183 1.15 15.65 -13.61
C ILE A 183 0.49 16.70 -14.53
N GLN A 184 -0.11 16.30 -15.66
CA GLN A 184 -0.81 17.20 -16.58
C GLN A 184 -2.34 17.14 -16.38
N CYS A 185 -2.94 15.97 -16.56
CA CYS A 185 -4.37 15.74 -16.40
C CYS A 185 -4.72 15.30 -14.96
N THR A 186 -4.37 16.12 -13.97
CA THR A 186 -4.52 15.82 -12.54
C THR A 186 -5.98 15.68 -12.10
N PRO A 187 -6.27 15.00 -10.97
CA PRO A 187 -7.64 14.85 -10.47
C PRO A 187 -8.32 16.19 -10.17
N GLN A 188 -7.59 17.07 -9.52
CA GLN A 188 -8.05 18.43 -9.17
C GLN A 188 -7.19 19.45 -9.91
N SER A 189 -7.83 20.52 -10.41
CA SER A 189 -7.17 21.63 -11.09
C SER A 189 -6.16 21.20 -12.17
N PRO A 190 -6.56 20.37 -13.17
CA PRO A 190 -5.65 20.02 -14.26
C PRO A 190 -5.28 21.28 -15.07
N ASN A 191 -4.03 21.32 -15.58
CA ASN A 191 -3.55 22.44 -16.37
C ASN A 191 -4.03 22.35 -17.82
N CYS A 192 -5.34 22.55 -18.04
CA CYS A 192 -5.96 22.43 -19.36
C CYS A 192 -5.51 23.52 -20.35
N MET A 193 -5.14 24.71 -19.86
CA MET A 193 -4.70 25.83 -20.71
C MET A 193 -3.44 25.49 -21.50
N PHE A 194 -2.53 24.73 -20.91
CA PHE A 194 -1.26 24.31 -21.54
C PHE A 194 -1.25 22.81 -21.88
N CYS A 195 -2.43 22.23 -22.05
CA CYS A 195 -2.55 20.81 -22.37
C CYS A 195 -2.42 20.60 -23.88
N PRO A 196 -1.50 19.73 -24.38
CA PRO A 196 -1.34 19.48 -25.81
C PRO A 196 -2.57 18.81 -26.45
N LEU A 197 -3.50 18.33 -25.62
CA LEU A 197 -4.74 17.70 -26.06
C LEU A 197 -5.97 18.62 -25.93
N ALA A 198 -5.79 19.90 -25.56
CA ALA A 198 -6.89 20.82 -25.25
C ALA A 198 -7.92 20.90 -26.41
N ASP A 199 -7.46 21.11 -27.65
CA ASP A 199 -8.32 21.30 -28.82
C ASP A 199 -9.15 20.06 -29.18
N SER A 200 -8.72 18.85 -28.76
CA SER A 200 -9.39 17.59 -29.06
C SER A 200 -10.02 16.93 -27.83
N CYS A 201 -9.94 17.58 -26.65
CA CYS A 201 -10.46 17.02 -25.41
C CYS A 201 -11.97 17.24 -25.28
N SER A 202 -12.74 16.15 -25.34
CA SER A 202 -14.20 16.18 -25.24
C SER A 202 -14.68 16.74 -23.89
N ALA A 203 -14.04 16.40 -22.79
CA ALA A 203 -14.42 16.91 -21.47
C ALA A 203 -14.17 18.42 -21.35
N LEU A 204 -13.11 18.94 -21.95
CA LEU A 204 -12.81 20.37 -21.92
C LEU A 204 -13.85 21.15 -22.75
N SER A 205 -14.13 20.69 -23.98
CA SER A 205 -15.09 21.36 -24.86
C SER A 205 -16.53 21.36 -24.29
N LYS A 206 -16.88 20.35 -23.48
CA LYS A 206 -18.20 20.21 -22.85
C LYS A 206 -18.29 20.71 -21.40
N GLY A 207 -17.20 21.24 -20.83
CA GLY A 207 -17.16 21.67 -19.43
C GLY A 207 -17.27 20.56 -18.39
N LEU A 208 -16.88 19.31 -18.73
CA LEU A 208 -17.06 18.11 -17.90
C LEU A 208 -15.78 17.68 -17.17
N VAL A 209 -14.69 18.44 -17.26
CA VAL A 209 -13.35 18.05 -16.73
C VAL A 209 -13.40 17.62 -15.27
N MET A 210 -14.14 18.35 -14.43
CA MET A 210 -14.22 18.06 -12.98
C MET A 210 -15.26 16.98 -12.63
N GLN A 211 -16.11 16.59 -13.57
CA GLN A 211 -17.13 15.55 -13.39
C GLN A 211 -16.58 14.16 -13.78
N LEU A 212 -15.54 14.11 -14.61
CA LEU A 212 -14.95 12.88 -15.13
C LEU A 212 -13.61 12.57 -14.47
N PRO A 213 -13.34 11.27 -14.18
CA PRO A 213 -14.15 10.08 -14.42
C PRO A 213 -15.27 9.91 -13.37
N VAL A 214 -16.36 9.26 -13.76
CA VAL A 214 -17.46 8.89 -12.86
C VAL A 214 -17.10 7.64 -12.06
N LYS A 215 -17.53 7.60 -10.77
CA LYS A 215 -17.44 6.43 -9.89
C LYS A 215 -18.81 6.13 -9.28
N GLN A 216 -19.14 4.86 -9.23
CA GLN A 216 -20.42 4.37 -8.72
C GLN A 216 -20.37 4.02 -7.23
N HIS A 217 -19.23 3.50 -6.76
CA HIS A 217 -19.09 2.99 -5.40
C HIS A 217 -18.46 3.98 -4.43
N ARG A 218 -19.07 4.13 -3.24
CA ARG A 218 -18.48 4.81 -2.10
C ARG A 218 -17.99 3.81 -1.09
N ILE A 219 -16.79 4.01 -0.60
CA ILE A 219 -16.18 3.16 0.44
C ILE A 219 -16.90 3.43 1.75
N LYS A 220 -17.47 2.37 2.36
CA LYS A 220 -17.99 2.42 3.73
C LYS A 220 -16.86 2.13 4.70
N THR A 221 -16.76 2.92 5.77
CA THR A 221 -15.79 2.73 6.86
C THR A 221 -16.51 2.30 8.13
N SER A 222 -15.83 1.50 8.97
CA SER A 222 -16.29 1.15 10.31
C SER A 222 -15.22 1.48 11.35
N ASN A 223 -15.64 1.74 12.58
CA ASN A 223 -14.75 2.07 13.68
C ASN A 223 -14.28 0.82 14.43
N ARG A 224 -13.06 0.84 14.95
CA ARG A 224 -12.51 -0.14 15.89
C ARG A 224 -11.84 0.59 17.03
N TYR A 225 -11.85 0.00 18.21
CA TYR A 225 -11.33 0.61 19.43
C TYR A 225 -10.29 -0.31 20.05
N PHE A 226 -9.05 0.14 20.06
CA PHE A 226 -7.88 -0.63 20.46
C PHE A 226 -7.29 -0.07 21.74
N ASN A 227 -7.04 -0.93 22.71
CA ASN A 227 -6.34 -0.57 23.94
C ASN A 227 -5.02 -1.37 23.97
N TYR A 228 -3.95 -0.74 23.50
CA TYR A 228 -2.61 -1.29 23.52
C TYR A 228 -1.96 -1.13 24.87
N ILE A 229 -1.21 -2.14 25.29
CA ILE A 229 -0.54 -2.18 26.60
C ILE A 229 0.97 -2.34 26.36
N TYR A 230 1.73 -1.31 26.65
CA TYR A 230 3.19 -1.37 26.67
C TYR A 230 3.64 -1.82 28.04
N VAL A 231 4.05 -3.07 28.17
CA VAL A 231 4.47 -3.66 29.45
C VAL A 231 5.95 -3.47 29.63
N ARG A 232 6.36 -3.00 30.81
CA ARG A 232 7.75 -2.93 31.25
C ARG A 232 7.98 -3.88 32.43
N MET A 233 8.86 -4.86 32.22
CA MET A 233 9.27 -5.83 33.24
C MET A 233 10.81 -5.91 33.24
N GLY A 234 11.46 -5.14 34.10
CA GLY A 234 12.92 -4.96 34.03
C GLY A 234 13.37 -4.41 32.67
N ALA A 235 14.24 -5.13 31.98
CA ALA A 235 14.72 -4.80 30.63
C ALA A 235 13.85 -5.37 29.50
N CYS A 236 12.70 -6.00 29.83
CA CYS A 236 11.86 -6.73 28.89
C CYS A 236 10.50 -6.03 28.66
N THR A 237 9.93 -6.33 27.47
CA THR A 237 8.56 -6.02 27.12
C THR A 237 7.89 -7.24 26.49
N PHE A 238 6.59 -7.12 26.22
CA PHE A 238 5.79 -8.23 25.69
C PHE A 238 5.20 -7.87 24.34
N ILE A 239 5.25 -8.82 23.42
CA ILE A 239 4.68 -8.72 22.08
C ILE A 239 3.96 -10.01 21.69
N HIS A 240 3.11 -9.96 20.68
CA HIS A 240 2.62 -11.17 20.03
C HIS A 240 2.48 -10.94 18.52
N LYS A 241 2.45 -12.03 17.77
CA LYS A 241 2.24 -12.02 16.31
C LYS A 241 0.76 -12.17 15.99
N ARG A 242 0.20 -11.25 15.21
CA ARG A 242 -1.18 -11.32 14.72
C ARG A 242 -1.31 -12.44 13.70
N THR A 243 -1.88 -13.58 14.07
CA THR A 243 -2.04 -14.73 13.17
C THR A 243 -3.41 -14.79 12.51
N ALA A 244 -4.42 -14.12 13.09
CA ALA A 244 -5.77 -14.08 12.56
C ALA A 244 -5.86 -13.44 11.17
N ASP A 245 -6.87 -13.83 10.39
CA ASP A 245 -7.13 -13.25 9.06
C ASP A 245 -7.84 -11.89 9.18
N ASP A 246 -7.10 -10.91 9.65
CA ASP A 246 -7.54 -9.54 9.91
C ASP A 246 -6.48 -8.54 9.42
N ILE A 247 -6.72 -7.24 9.67
CA ILE A 247 -5.72 -6.20 9.40
C ILE A 247 -4.40 -6.54 10.08
N TRP A 248 -3.30 -6.17 9.43
CA TRP A 248 -1.94 -6.33 9.94
C TRP A 248 -1.52 -7.77 10.26
N LYS A 249 -2.16 -8.76 9.62
CA LYS A 249 -1.79 -10.17 9.73
C LYS A 249 -0.29 -10.37 9.57
N ASN A 250 0.30 -11.20 10.42
CA ASN A 250 1.72 -11.54 10.52
C ASN A 250 2.64 -10.39 10.98
N LEU A 251 2.10 -9.22 11.33
CA LEU A 251 2.85 -8.22 12.09
C LEU A 251 2.85 -8.57 13.57
N PHE A 252 3.86 -8.07 14.27
CA PHE A 252 3.88 -8.06 15.72
C PHE A 252 3.17 -6.82 16.26
N GLU A 253 2.66 -6.93 17.46
CA GLU A 253 2.06 -5.81 18.19
C GLU A 253 2.25 -5.99 19.70
N LEU A 254 2.05 -4.91 20.44
CA LEU A 254 1.94 -4.93 21.89
C LEU A 254 0.68 -5.71 22.30
N PRO A 255 0.59 -6.24 23.52
CA PRO A 255 -0.65 -6.75 24.09
C PRO A 255 -1.81 -5.81 23.78
N LEU A 256 -2.92 -6.37 23.27
CA LEU A 256 -4.06 -5.61 22.75
C LEU A 256 -5.36 -6.14 23.34
N VAL A 257 -6.17 -5.24 23.89
CA VAL A 257 -7.58 -5.48 24.19
C VAL A 257 -8.43 -4.64 23.23
N GLU A 258 -9.16 -5.31 22.35
CA GLU A 258 -10.13 -4.64 21.46
C GLU A 258 -11.50 -4.55 22.17
N THR A 259 -12.19 -3.43 22.02
CA THR A 259 -13.47 -3.15 22.65
C THR A 259 -14.49 -2.62 21.64
N ASP A 260 -15.78 -2.69 21.96
CA ASP A 260 -16.87 -2.23 21.08
C ASP A 260 -16.99 -0.71 21.01
N ARG A 261 -16.46 -0.01 22.01
CA ARG A 261 -16.46 1.45 22.12
C ARG A 261 -15.19 1.96 22.77
N ASN A 262 -14.97 3.25 22.70
CA ASN A 262 -13.89 3.89 23.45
C ASN A 262 -14.24 3.90 24.96
N LEU A 263 -13.41 3.22 25.75
CA LEU A 263 -13.58 3.14 27.19
C LEU A 263 -12.87 4.30 27.90
N SER A 264 -13.39 4.70 29.08
CA SER A 264 -12.59 5.49 30.01
C SER A 264 -11.47 4.62 30.62
N GLU A 265 -10.49 5.24 31.25
CA GLU A 265 -9.40 4.52 31.91
C GLU A 265 -9.94 3.60 33.02
N GLU A 266 -10.87 4.08 33.84
CA GLU A 266 -11.51 3.31 34.91
C GLU A 266 -12.28 2.09 34.36
N GLU A 267 -13.06 2.29 33.29
CA GLU A 267 -13.78 1.22 32.60
C GLU A 267 -12.84 0.17 32.04
N PHE A 268 -11.73 0.60 31.43
CA PHE A 268 -10.73 -0.31 30.85
C PHE A 268 -10.05 -1.13 31.94
N LEU A 269 -9.53 -0.50 32.99
CA LEU A 269 -8.84 -1.18 34.09
C LEU A 269 -9.76 -2.12 34.90
N SER A 270 -11.06 -1.81 34.96
CA SER A 270 -12.05 -2.68 35.58
C SER A 270 -12.57 -3.80 34.67
N SER A 271 -12.27 -3.77 33.37
CA SER A 271 -12.77 -4.76 32.43
C SER A 271 -12.22 -6.17 32.69
N ALA A 272 -13.04 -7.19 32.44
CA ALA A 272 -12.62 -8.58 32.57
C ALA A 272 -11.43 -8.90 31.64
N SER A 273 -11.42 -8.32 30.44
CA SER A 273 -10.36 -8.54 29.45
C SER A 273 -9.00 -8.00 29.90
N PHE A 274 -8.96 -6.83 30.57
CA PHE A 274 -7.70 -6.33 31.13
C PHE A 274 -7.28 -7.15 32.35
N ARG A 275 -8.23 -7.42 33.27
CA ARG A 275 -7.95 -8.18 34.50
C ARG A 275 -7.44 -9.58 34.24
N SER A 276 -7.90 -10.24 33.16
CA SER A 276 -7.42 -11.57 32.79
C SER A 276 -5.95 -11.61 32.35
N LEU A 277 -5.35 -10.47 32.03
CA LEU A 277 -3.93 -10.36 31.68
C LEU A 277 -3.03 -10.24 32.92
N ILE A 278 -3.61 -9.92 34.06
CA ILE A 278 -2.90 -9.71 35.32
C ILE A 278 -3.03 -10.97 36.19
N ALA A 279 -1.90 -11.46 36.69
CA ALA A 279 -1.87 -12.63 37.55
C ALA A 279 -2.58 -12.34 38.88
N GLU A 280 -3.19 -13.36 39.46
CA GLU A 280 -3.92 -13.25 40.74
C GLU A 280 -3.01 -12.75 41.85
N GLY A 281 -3.47 -11.72 42.56
CA GLY A 281 -2.74 -11.06 43.66
C GLY A 281 -1.70 -10.04 43.19
N GLU A 282 -1.46 -9.84 41.90
CA GLU A 282 -0.61 -8.76 41.41
C GLU A 282 -1.39 -7.45 41.25
N VAL A 283 -0.77 -6.33 41.60
CA VAL A 283 -1.32 -4.97 41.45
C VAL A 283 -0.29 -4.16 40.68
N PRO A 284 -0.35 -4.13 39.35
CA PRO A 284 0.61 -3.38 38.54
C PRO A 284 0.37 -1.86 38.64
N GLU A 285 1.44 -1.10 38.43
CA GLU A 285 1.30 0.33 38.17
C GLU A 285 0.87 0.51 36.70
N VAL A 286 -0.26 1.19 36.48
CA VAL A 286 -0.83 1.43 35.15
C VAL A 286 -0.96 2.92 34.89
N ARG A 287 -0.54 3.35 33.72
CA ARG A 287 -0.62 4.75 33.29
C ARG A 287 -1.14 4.84 31.85
N LEU A 288 -2.18 5.66 31.63
CA LEU A 288 -2.61 6.02 30.28
C LEU A 288 -1.60 7.00 29.67
N VAL A 289 -0.93 6.59 28.58
CA VAL A 289 0.13 7.36 27.91
C VAL A 289 -0.44 8.22 26.78
N PHE A 290 -1.21 7.60 25.90
CA PHE A 290 -1.90 8.30 24.80
C PHE A 290 -3.35 7.85 24.74
N ARG A 291 -4.24 8.84 24.55
CA ARG A 291 -5.68 8.61 24.50
C ARG A 291 -6.22 8.92 23.11
N ASN A 292 -7.10 8.05 22.62
CA ASN A 292 -7.92 8.27 21.44
C ASN A 292 -7.12 8.63 20.17
N VAL A 293 -5.96 7.98 19.99
CA VAL A 293 -5.12 8.16 18.80
C VAL A 293 -5.88 7.64 17.58
N LYS A 294 -6.22 8.55 16.66
CA LYS A 294 -6.97 8.21 15.44
C LYS A 294 -6.03 7.71 14.36
N HIS A 295 -6.29 6.52 13.82
CA HIS A 295 -5.59 5.95 12.69
C HIS A 295 -6.57 5.52 11.59
N VAL A 296 -6.43 6.08 10.39
CA VAL A 296 -7.37 5.89 9.28
C VAL A 296 -6.80 4.88 8.28
N LEU A 297 -7.58 3.83 8.03
CA LEU A 297 -7.36 2.86 6.97
C LEU A 297 -8.48 3.00 5.92
N SER A 298 -8.36 2.34 4.77
CA SER A 298 -9.35 2.45 3.67
C SER A 298 -10.76 2.07 4.09
N HIS A 299 -10.93 1.04 4.93
CA HIS A 299 -12.24 0.51 5.32
C HIS A 299 -12.46 0.54 6.84
N ARG A 300 -11.49 1.08 7.61
CA ARG A 300 -11.53 1.12 9.06
C ARG A 300 -11.00 2.44 9.57
N VAL A 301 -11.59 2.94 10.66
CA VAL A 301 -11.01 3.99 11.49
C VAL A 301 -10.72 3.37 12.85
N ILE A 302 -9.45 3.41 13.26
CA ILE A 302 -9.03 2.87 14.56
C ILE A 302 -8.87 4.04 15.51
N TYR A 303 -9.45 3.90 16.70
CA TYR A 303 -9.23 4.77 17.85
C TYR A 303 -8.45 3.97 18.88
N ALA A 304 -7.20 4.36 19.13
CA ALA A 304 -6.31 3.62 20.01
C ALA A 304 -5.98 4.38 21.28
N ASN A 305 -6.07 3.70 22.40
CA ASN A 305 -5.47 4.11 23.67
C ASN A 305 -4.18 3.32 23.86
N PHE A 306 -3.17 3.93 24.47
CA PHE A 306 -1.93 3.27 24.84
C PHE A 306 -1.70 3.41 26.34
N TYR A 307 -1.57 2.28 26.99
CA TYR A 307 -1.28 2.17 28.43
C TYR A 307 0.13 1.69 28.64
N GLU A 308 0.82 2.19 29.63
CA GLU A 308 2.02 1.61 30.19
C GLU A 308 1.66 0.82 31.41
N VAL A 309 2.20 -0.40 31.52
CA VAL A 309 2.06 -1.27 32.70
C VAL A 309 3.45 -1.63 33.18
N VAL A 310 3.77 -1.28 34.44
CA VAL A 310 5.05 -1.64 35.07
C VAL A 310 4.84 -2.85 35.97
N LEU A 311 5.63 -3.88 35.75
CA LEU A 311 5.59 -5.15 36.48
C LEU A 311 6.93 -5.43 37.17
N PRO A 312 6.89 -6.10 38.34
CA PRO A 312 8.11 -6.66 38.95
C PRO A 312 8.71 -7.77 38.06
N GLU A 313 10.03 -7.99 38.16
CA GLU A 313 10.73 -8.95 37.29
C GLU A 313 10.25 -10.41 37.43
N ASN A 314 9.65 -10.75 38.55
CA ASN A 314 9.08 -12.09 38.81
C ASN A 314 7.59 -12.19 38.55
N SER A 315 6.99 -11.22 37.87
CA SER A 315 5.55 -11.22 37.52
C SER A 315 5.20 -12.41 36.62
N ARG A 316 3.98 -12.93 36.81
CA ARG A 316 3.37 -13.95 35.96
C ARG A 316 2.30 -13.38 35.02
N SER A 317 2.06 -12.08 35.10
CA SER A 317 1.13 -11.38 34.21
C SER A 317 1.62 -11.44 32.77
N PHE A 318 0.72 -11.35 31.81
CA PHE A 318 1.01 -11.42 30.37
C PHE A 318 1.73 -12.71 29.91
N SER A 319 1.58 -13.83 30.60
CA SER A 319 2.27 -15.09 30.32
C SER A 319 1.97 -15.70 28.95
N GLU A 320 0.88 -15.29 28.29
CA GLU A 320 0.51 -15.72 26.94
C GLU A 320 1.28 -14.98 25.83
N TYR A 321 2.01 -13.91 26.18
CA TYR A 321 2.74 -13.09 25.25
C TYR A 321 4.23 -13.45 25.24
N GLN A 322 4.88 -13.17 24.10
CA GLN A 322 6.31 -13.35 23.97
C GLN A 322 7.06 -12.25 24.71
N CYS A 323 7.83 -12.60 25.73
CA CYS A 323 8.75 -11.69 26.39
C CYS A 323 9.99 -11.51 25.53
N ILE A 324 10.36 -10.25 25.26
CA ILE A 324 11.55 -9.87 24.51
C ILE A 324 12.31 -8.74 25.24
N ARG A 325 13.58 -8.55 24.97
CA ARG A 325 14.27 -7.35 25.42
C ARG A 325 13.74 -6.11 24.72
N MET A 326 13.63 -5.00 25.44
CA MET A 326 13.16 -3.73 24.85
C MET A 326 14.07 -3.26 23.72
N GLU A 327 15.39 -3.49 23.81
CA GLU A 327 16.36 -3.18 22.73
C GLU A 327 16.13 -3.97 21.43
N ASP A 328 15.51 -5.14 21.50
CA ASP A 328 15.21 -5.97 20.33
C ASP A 328 13.89 -5.62 19.64
N LEU A 329 13.07 -4.76 20.25
CA LEU A 329 11.72 -4.43 19.75
C LEU A 329 11.75 -3.85 18.32
N GLU A 330 12.81 -3.12 17.99
CA GLU A 330 12.99 -2.57 16.64
C GLU A 330 13.23 -3.64 15.55
N GLN A 331 13.60 -4.86 15.92
CA GLN A 331 13.80 -5.95 14.94
C GLN A 331 12.47 -6.52 14.44
N TYR A 332 11.40 -6.34 15.19
CA TYR A 332 10.08 -6.88 14.85
C TYR A 332 9.29 -5.95 13.94
N PRO A 333 8.65 -6.48 12.86
CA PRO A 333 7.76 -5.69 12.02
C PRO A 333 6.45 -5.40 12.74
N VAL A 334 6.14 -4.12 12.94
CA VAL A 334 4.92 -3.65 13.60
C VAL A 334 4.07 -2.77 12.68
N SER A 335 2.81 -2.56 13.03
CA SER A 335 1.94 -1.62 12.29
C SER A 335 2.45 -0.17 12.44
N ARG A 336 2.10 0.71 11.48
CA ARG A 336 2.45 2.13 11.59
C ARG A 336 1.88 2.79 12.86
N LEU A 337 0.74 2.31 13.33
CA LEU A 337 0.13 2.82 14.57
C LEU A 337 1.02 2.52 15.78
N VAL A 338 1.43 1.26 15.93
CA VAL A 338 2.34 0.85 17.02
C VAL A 338 3.72 1.49 16.86
N HIS A 339 4.26 1.53 15.64
CA HIS A 339 5.55 2.16 15.36
C HIS A 339 5.57 3.65 15.75
N ALA A 340 4.51 4.39 15.41
CA ALA A 340 4.39 5.80 15.76
C ALA A 340 4.26 6.03 17.29
N PHE A 341 3.70 5.07 18.01
CA PHE A 341 3.72 5.10 19.48
C PHE A 341 5.15 4.93 19.99
N LEU A 342 5.85 3.90 19.51
CA LEU A 342 7.22 3.60 19.96
C LEU A 342 8.19 4.76 19.65
N GLU A 343 8.14 5.34 18.44
CA GLU A 343 8.95 6.52 18.05
C GLU A 343 8.77 7.74 18.96
N LYS A 344 7.59 7.88 19.60
CA LYS A 344 7.29 9.05 20.44
C LYS A 344 7.51 8.79 21.90
N TYR A 345 7.48 7.53 22.32
CA TYR A 345 7.45 7.17 23.72
C TYR A 345 8.79 6.62 24.22
N LEU A 346 9.53 5.93 23.36
CA LEU A 346 10.89 5.44 23.62
C LEU A 346 11.94 6.40 23.09
#